data_b3f932afbbb1351025bf45f6fb95dd74
#
_entry.id   b3f932afbbb1351025bf45f6fb95dd74
#
_cell.length_a   1.000
_cell.length_b   1.000
_cell.length_c   1.000
_cell.angle_alpha   90.00
_cell.angle_beta   90.00
_cell.angle_gamma   90.00
#
_symmetry.space_group_name_H-M   'P 1'
#
loop_
_entity.id
_entity.type
_entity.pdbx_description
1 polymer ?
#
loop_
_entity_poly.entity_id
_entity_poly.type
_entity_poly.pdbx_seq_one_letter_code
_entity_poly.pdbx_strand_id
1 'polypeptide(L)'
;ILRQDPDCIVVGEIRDVDTAQIALRAAITGHFVITTLHTNDAISAIVRLEDMGIDRYMINSALVGVIAQRLVKKKLIISGSKDESRTLIYEILKMDDQLRSAVKSGWEAKRIRRLAIENGMVTYEDSIAEKNQG
;
A
#
# COMPACT_ATOMS: atom_id res chain seq x y z
N ILE A 1 0.22 1.42 26.20
CA ILE A 1 0.88 2.22 25.15
C ILE A 1 0.00 3.43 24.79
N LEU A 2 -1.28 3.24 24.61
CA LEU A 2 -2.19 4.36 24.31
C LEU A 2 -2.28 5.40 25.42
N ARG A 3 -1.88 5.03 26.62
CA ARG A 3 -1.84 5.95 27.75
C ARG A 3 -0.87 7.10 27.57
N GLN A 4 0.15 6.91 26.73
CA GLN A 4 1.20 7.90 26.52
C GLN A 4 0.92 8.77 25.30
N ASP A 5 -0.23 8.58 24.66
CA ASP A 5 -0.65 9.30 23.47
C ASP A 5 0.47 9.38 22.41
N PRO A 6 1.03 8.23 21.98
CA PRO A 6 2.07 8.28 20.97
C PRO A 6 1.53 8.81 19.64
N ASP A 7 2.28 9.65 18.97
CA ASP A 7 1.91 10.16 17.67
C ASP A 7 1.97 9.07 16.60
N CYS A 8 2.88 8.12 16.75
CA CYS A 8 3.10 7.05 15.79
C CYS A 8 3.03 5.69 16.49
N ILE A 9 2.26 4.79 15.91
CA ILE A 9 2.12 3.41 16.41
C ILE A 9 2.60 2.48 15.30
N VAL A 10 3.48 1.54 15.65
CA VAL A 10 3.93 0.51 14.73
C VAL A 10 3.27 -0.82 15.13
N VAL A 11 2.48 -1.37 14.21
CA VAL A 11 1.90 -2.71 14.35
C VAL A 11 2.69 -3.62 13.44
N GLY A 12 3.30 -4.65 14.00
CA GLY A 12 4.25 -5.48 13.25
C GLY A 12 3.70 -6.06 11.96
N GLU A 13 2.49 -6.62 12.02
CA GLU A 13 1.90 -7.28 10.87
C GLU A 13 0.39 -7.45 11.08
N ILE A 14 -0.37 -7.33 9.99
CA ILE A 14 -1.80 -7.64 10.00
C ILE A 14 -2.00 -9.01 9.36
N ARG A 15 -2.47 -9.98 10.14
CA ARG A 15 -2.78 -11.33 9.67
C ARG A 15 -4.26 -11.66 9.71
N ASP A 16 -5.01 -10.97 10.57
CA ASP A 16 -6.41 -11.26 10.81
C ASP A 16 -7.23 -9.99 10.95
N VAL A 17 -8.53 -10.15 10.97
CA VAL A 17 -9.47 -9.03 11.05
C VAL A 17 -9.35 -8.27 12.38
N ASP A 18 -9.06 -8.96 13.48
CA ASP A 18 -8.98 -8.30 14.79
C ASP A 18 -7.82 -7.32 14.83
N THR A 19 -6.64 -7.73 14.37
CA THR A 19 -5.47 -6.86 14.29
C THR A 19 -5.72 -5.71 13.33
N ALA A 20 -6.34 -5.99 12.19
CA ALA A 20 -6.68 -4.95 11.21
C ALA A 20 -7.61 -3.91 11.82
N GLN A 21 -8.64 -4.32 12.54
CA GLN A 21 -9.57 -3.39 13.18
C GLN A 21 -8.89 -2.52 14.20
N ILE A 22 -8.01 -3.09 15.02
CA ILE A 22 -7.27 -2.33 16.03
C ILE A 22 -6.41 -1.27 15.36
N ALA A 23 -5.66 -1.64 14.32
CA ALA A 23 -4.79 -0.71 13.61
C ALA A 23 -5.59 0.42 12.96
N LEU A 24 -6.68 0.07 12.27
CA LEU A 24 -7.50 1.05 11.57
C LEU A 24 -8.22 2.00 12.53
N ARG A 25 -8.72 1.50 13.65
CA ARG A 25 -9.35 2.34 14.67
C ARG A 25 -8.36 3.32 15.28
N ALA A 26 -7.14 2.87 15.56
CA ALA A 26 -6.09 3.76 16.05
C ALA A 26 -5.81 4.89 15.06
N ALA A 27 -5.76 4.57 13.77
CA ALA A 27 -5.55 5.57 12.72
C ALA A 27 -6.72 6.56 12.66
N ILE A 28 -7.95 6.08 12.73
CA ILE A 28 -9.15 6.93 12.69
C ILE A 28 -9.18 7.89 13.90
N THR A 29 -8.68 7.45 15.04
CA THR A 29 -8.68 8.27 16.25
C THR A 29 -7.48 9.22 16.35
N GLY A 30 -6.75 9.41 15.28
CA GLY A 30 -5.74 10.46 15.20
C GLY A 30 -4.29 10.02 15.30
N HIS A 31 -4.03 8.72 15.38
CA HIS A 31 -2.65 8.22 15.42
C HIS A 31 -2.14 7.95 14.01
N PHE A 32 -0.85 8.14 13.81
CA PHE A 32 -0.21 7.70 12.57
C PHE A 32 0.22 6.24 12.76
N VAL A 33 -0.38 5.34 12.02
CA VAL A 33 -0.14 3.89 12.17
C VAL A 33 0.64 3.37 10.98
N ILE A 34 1.72 2.64 11.27
CA ILE A 34 2.52 1.96 10.26
C ILE A 34 2.40 0.47 10.52
N THR A 35 2.05 -0.30 9.50
CA THR A 35 1.94 -1.74 9.61
C THR A 35 2.30 -2.42 8.30
N THR A 36 2.43 -3.72 8.33
CA THR A 36 2.73 -4.52 7.13
C THR A 36 1.60 -5.48 6.82
N LEU A 37 1.50 -5.82 5.55
CA LEU A 37 0.46 -6.69 5.04
C LEU A 37 1.04 -7.46 3.85
N HIS A 38 0.77 -8.76 3.76
CA HIS A 38 1.30 -9.57 2.66
C HIS A 38 0.41 -9.45 1.43
N THR A 39 0.79 -8.58 0.51
CA THR A 39 0.12 -8.40 -0.78
C THR A 39 1.15 -8.23 -1.90
N ASN A 40 0.71 -8.43 -3.13
CA ASN A 40 1.62 -8.37 -4.30
C ASN A 40 1.82 -6.95 -4.82
N ASP A 41 0.84 -6.07 -4.65
CA ASP A 41 0.92 -4.70 -5.14
C ASP A 41 0.13 -3.77 -4.22
N ALA A 42 0.19 -2.46 -4.52
CA ALA A 42 -0.39 -1.45 -3.64
C ALA A 42 -1.92 -1.52 -3.58
N ILE A 43 -2.59 -1.73 -4.71
CA ILE A 43 -4.06 -1.80 -4.73
C ILE A 43 -4.56 -3.07 -4.02
N SER A 44 -3.80 -4.16 -4.11
CA SER A 44 -4.16 -5.41 -3.44
C SER A 44 -4.23 -5.28 -1.92
N ALA A 45 -3.57 -4.29 -1.34
CA ALA A 45 -3.69 -4.03 0.10
C ALA A 45 -5.13 -3.67 0.47
N ILE A 46 -5.78 -2.84 -0.34
CA ILE A 46 -7.19 -2.47 -0.13
C ILE A 46 -8.08 -3.71 -0.24
N VAL A 47 -7.87 -4.50 -1.29
CA VAL A 47 -8.63 -5.74 -1.52
C VAL A 47 -8.43 -6.71 -0.37
N ARG A 48 -7.20 -6.86 0.10
CA ARG A 48 -6.89 -7.78 1.21
C ARG A 48 -7.60 -7.39 2.49
N LEU A 49 -7.61 -6.10 2.82
CA LEU A 49 -8.32 -5.62 4.00
C LEU A 49 -9.82 -5.87 3.88
N GLU A 50 -10.37 -5.65 2.70
CA GLU A 50 -11.79 -5.93 2.44
C GLU A 50 -12.10 -7.43 2.56
N ASP A 51 -11.24 -8.29 2.02
CA ASP A 51 -11.40 -9.73 2.09
C ASP A 51 -11.32 -10.25 3.52
N MET A 52 -10.60 -9.57 4.39
CA MET A 52 -10.55 -9.90 5.82
C MET A 52 -11.84 -9.56 6.55
N GLY A 53 -12.73 -8.79 5.92
CA GLY A 53 -13.97 -8.35 6.52
C GLY A 53 -13.98 -6.90 6.98
N ILE A 54 -13.00 -6.11 6.60
CA ILE A 54 -12.97 -4.70 6.92
C ILE A 54 -13.86 -3.93 5.94
N ASP A 55 -14.73 -3.10 6.49
CA ASP A 55 -15.63 -2.26 5.72
C ASP A 55 -14.84 -1.21 4.93
N ARG A 56 -15.22 -0.97 3.68
CA ARG A 56 -14.58 0.06 2.84
C ARG A 56 -14.63 1.45 3.46
N TYR A 57 -15.68 1.75 4.21
CA TYR A 57 -15.76 3.02 4.94
C TYR A 57 -14.59 3.17 5.91
N MET A 58 -14.28 2.11 6.65
CA MET A 58 -13.19 2.12 7.61
C MET A 58 -11.83 2.24 6.92
N ILE A 59 -11.63 1.48 5.83
CA ILE A 59 -10.42 1.55 5.02
C ILE A 59 -10.22 2.99 4.54
N ASN A 60 -11.26 3.56 3.99
CA ASN A 60 -11.25 4.92 3.44
C ASN A 60 -10.91 5.98 4.49
N SER A 61 -11.45 5.82 5.69
CA SER A 61 -11.23 6.78 6.78
C SER A 61 -9.82 6.70 7.36
N ALA A 62 -9.19 5.53 7.30
CA ALA A 62 -7.92 5.27 7.96
C ALA A 62 -6.72 5.31 7.01
N LEU A 63 -6.88 4.81 5.80
CA LEU A 63 -5.73 4.59 4.91
C LEU A 63 -5.23 5.89 4.30
N VAL A 64 -3.94 6.16 4.47
CA VAL A 64 -3.25 7.32 3.90
C VAL A 64 -2.46 6.91 2.67
N GLY A 65 -1.80 5.79 2.71
CA GLY A 65 -1.02 5.31 1.58
C GLY A 65 -0.55 3.88 1.76
N VAL A 66 -0.03 3.33 0.69
CA VAL A 66 0.51 1.98 0.65
C VAL A 66 1.83 2.00 -0.11
N ILE A 67 2.83 1.33 0.46
CA ILE A 67 4.09 1.08 -0.25
C ILE A 67 4.21 -0.42 -0.41
N ALA A 68 4.19 -0.88 -1.65
CA ALA A 68 4.41 -2.28 -1.97
C ALA A 68 5.85 -2.45 -2.46
N GLN A 69 6.48 -3.54 -2.09
CA GLN A 69 7.89 -3.77 -2.38
C GLN A 69 8.12 -5.17 -2.94
N ARG A 70 9.11 -5.27 -3.79
CA ARG A 70 9.51 -6.55 -4.38
C ARG A 70 11.02 -6.57 -4.59
N LEU A 71 11.66 -7.69 -4.24
CA LEU A 71 13.07 -7.91 -4.55
C LEU A 71 13.16 -8.72 -5.84
N VAL A 72 13.86 -8.19 -6.82
CA VAL A 72 14.03 -8.84 -8.13
C VAL A 72 15.50 -8.85 -8.51
N LYS A 73 15.91 -9.80 -9.35
CA LYS A 73 17.28 -9.87 -9.84
C LYS A 73 17.56 -8.70 -10.79
N LYS A 74 18.66 -8.00 -10.55
CA LYS A 74 19.05 -6.85 -11.38
C LYS A 74 19.13 -7.22 -12.87
N LYS A 75 19.65 -8.40 -13.19
CA LYS A 75 19.79 -8.84 -14.58
C LYS A 75 18.45 -8.94 -15.32
N LEU A 76 17.33 -9.06 -14.61
CA LEU A 76 16.02 -9.17 -15.23
C LEU A 76 15.38 -7.81 -15.54
N ILE A 77 15.83 -6.75 -14.89
CA ILE A 77 15.17 -5.44 -15.00
C ILE A 77 16.11 -4.31 -15.45
N ILE A 78 17.42 -4.45 -15.24
CA ILE A 78 18.39 -3.45 -15.68
C ILE A 78 19.00 -3.88 -16.98
N SER A 79 18.80 -3.08 -18.02
CA SER A 79 19.26 -3.35 -19.36
C SER A 79 20.77 -3.57 -19.42
N GLY A 80 21.20 -4.70 -19.96
CA GLY A 80 22.62 -5.03 -20.09
C GLY A 80 23.32 -5.52 -18.83
N SER A 81 22.63 -5.60 -17.72
CA SER A 81 23.22 -6.06 -16.46
C SER A 81 23.36 -7.57 -16.43
N LYS A 82 24.51 -8.05 -15.97
CA LYS A 82 24.76 -9.46 -15.69
C LYS A 82 24.83 -9.73 -14.19
N ASP A 83 24.57 -8.69 -13.38
CA ASP A 83 24.59 -8.79 -11.93
C ASP A 83 23.43 -9.66 -11.44
N GLU A 84 23.76 -10.74 -10.72
CA GLU A 84 22.76 -11.67 -10.19
C GLU A 84 22.22 -11.25 -8.82
N SER A 85 22.74 -10.16 -8.24
CA SER A 85 22.20 -9.66 -6.99
C SER A 85 20.79 -9.12 -7.19
N ARG A 86 20.07 -8.95 -6.08
CA ARG A 86 18.71 -8.44 -6.11
C ARG A 86 18.68 -6.95 -5.84
N THR A 87 17.69 -6.31 -6.37
CA THR A 87 17.41 -4.91 -6.09
C THR A 87 15.93 -4.75 -5.75
N LEU A 88 15.61 -3.69 -5.06
CA LEU A 88 14.25 -3.38 -4.65
C LEU A 88 13.53 -2.61 -5.75
N ILE A 89 12.33 -3.06 -6.10
CA ILE A 89 11.38 -2.26 -6.84
C ILE A 89 10.15 -2.02 -5.98
N TYR A 90 9.38 -0.98 -6.27
CA TYR A 90 8.30 -0.57 -5.40
C TYR A 90 7.14 0.05 -6.16
N GLU A 91 5.99 0.03 -5.50
CA GLU A 91 4.82 0.84 -5.87
C GLU A 91 4.48 1.75 -4.72
N ILE A 92 4.05 2.96 -5.02
CA ILE A 92 3.62 3.92 -4.01
C ILE A 92 2.24 4.42 -4.38
N LEU A 93 1.28 4.12 -3.52
CA LEU A 93 -0.09 4.60 -3.63
C LEU A 93 -0.33 5.64 -2.55
N LYS A 94 -0.74 6.83 -2.94
CA LYS A 94 -1.16 7.86 -2.01
C LYS A 94 -2.66 8.07 -2.19
N MET A 95 -3.41 7.98 -1.10
CA MET A 95 -4.85 8.19 -1.17
C MET A 95 -5.16 9.66 -1.37
N ASP A 96 -6.02 9.94 -2.32
CA ASP A 96 -6.53 11.29 -2.59
C ASP A 96 -8.06 11.26 -2.57
N ASP A 97 -8.68 12.41 -2.73
CA ASP A 97 -10.14 12.51 -2.65
C ASP A 97 -10.84 11.68 -3.71
N GLN A 98 -10.30 11.63 -4.92
CA GLN A 98 -10.87 10.82 -6.00
C GLN A 98 -10.78 9.34 -5.71
N LEU A 99 -9.64 8.88 -5.21
CA LEU A 99 -9.46 7.48 -4.83
C LEU A 99 -10.36 7.11 -3.67
N ARG A 100 -10.51 7.99 -2.69
CA ARG A 100 -11.42 7.76 -1.57
C ARG A 100 -12.86 7.61 -2.05
N SER A 101 -13.27 8.46 -2.98
CA SER A 101 -14.59 8.38 -3.57
C SER A 101 -14.81 7.08 -4.35
N ALA A 102 -13.81 6.66 -5.11
CA ALA A 102 -13.86 5.41 -5.87
C ALA A 102 -13.98 4.18 -4.94
N VAL A 103 -13.19 4.13 -3.89
CA VAL A 103 -13.24 3.06 -2.89
C VAL A 103 -14.61 3.05 -2.21
N LYS A 104 -15.09 4.20 -1.79
CA LYS A 104 -16.39 4.35 -1.13
C LYS A 104 -17.54 3.89 -2.05
N SER A 105 -17.43 4.18 -3.34
CA SER A 105 -18.46 3.81 -4.32
C SER A 105 -18.41 2.35 -4.75
N GLY A 106 -17.48 1.59 -4.23
CA GLY A 106 -17.42 0.16 -4.49
C GLY A 106 -16.76 -0.24 -5.81
N TRP A 107 -15.89 0.62 -6.35
CA TRP A 107 -15.20 0.30 -7.60
C TRP A 107 -14.37 -0.98 -7.46
N GLU A 108 -14.29 -1.76 -8.54
CA GLU A 108 -13.43 -2.93 -8.58
C GLU A 108 -11.94 -2.53 -8.63
N ALA A 109 -11.09 -3.46 -8.23
CA ALA A 109 -9.65 -3.21 -8.09
C ALA A 109 -9.00 -2.67 -9.36
N LYS A 110 -9.31 -3.23 -10.53
CA LYS A 110 -8.73 -2.77 -11.79
C LYS A 110 -9.04 -1.31 -12.09
N ARG A 111 -10.25 -0.91 -11.79
CA ARG A 111 -10.70 0.47 -12.03
C ARG A 111 -10.05 1.44 -11.04
N ILE A 112 -9.92 1.02 -9.79
CA ILE A 112 -9.20 1.81 -8.77
C ILE A 112 -7.75 1.98 -9.18
N ARG A 113 -7.10 0.91 -9.64
CA ARG A 113 -5.71 0.96 -10.09
C ARG A 113 -5.53 1.93 -11.25
N ARG A 114 -6.43 1.90 -12.22
CA ARG A 114 -6.38 2.81 -13.37
C ARG A 114 -6.45 4.26 -12.92
N LEU A 115 -7.38 4.58 -12.04
CA LEU A 115 -7.51 5.93 -11.49
C LEU A 115 -6.26 6.33 -10.70
N ALA A 116 -5.73 5.43 -9.88
CA ALA A 116 -4.53 5.69 -9.09
C ALA A 116 -3.34 6.02 -9.99
N ILE A 117 -3.16 5.29 -11.08
CA ILE A 117 -2.09 5.54 -12.04
C ILE A 117 -2.26 6.91 -12.70
N GLU A 118 -3.48 7.26 -13.11
CA GLU A 118 -3.80 8.58 -13.67
C GLU A 118 -3.47 9.70 -12.69
N ASN A 119 -3.64 9.44 -11.40
CA ASN A 119 -3.40 10.41 -10.33
C ASN A 119 -1.97 10.39 -9.79
N GLY A 120 -1.07 9.65 -10.44
CA GLY A 120 0.34 9.72 -10.12
C GLY A 120 0.89 8.57 -9.26
N MET A 121 0.16 7.46 -9.12
CA MET A 121 0.72 6.29 -8.42
C MET A 121 2.02 5.86 -9.08
N VAL A 122 3.06 5.65 -8.27
CA VAL A 122 4.30 5.06 -8.75
C VAL A 122 4.08 3.56 -8.88
N THR A 123 4.28 3.01 -10.09
CA THR A 123 4.11 1.58 -10.35
C THR A 123 5.46 0.86 -10.30
N TYR A 124 5.44 -0.48 -10.29
CA TYR A 124 6.67 -1.25 -10.40
C TYR A 124 7.42 -0.91 -11.69
N GLU A 125 6.69 -0.72 -12.79
CA GLU A 125 7.27 -0.33 -14.06
C GLU A 125 8.00 1.01 -13.99
N ASP A 126 7.41 1.97 -13.28
CA ASP A 126 8.05 3.28 -13.05
C ASP A 126 9.34 3.13 -12.23
N SER A 127 9.30 2.27 -11.22
CA SER A 127 10.46 2.00 -10.38
C SER A 127 11.58 1.35 -11.18
N ILE A 128 11.24 0.42 -12.07
CA ILE A 128 12.21 -0.22 -12.95
C ILE A 128 12.83 0.80 -13.91
N ALA A 129 12.00 1.66 -14.50
CA ALA A 129 12.46 2.69 -15.41
C ALA A 129 13.47 3.64 -14.72
N GLU A 130 13.20 4.01 -13.48
CA GLU A 130 14.10 4.84 -12.68
C GLU A 130 15.48 4.18 -12.54
N LYS A 131 15.53 2.87 -12.29
CA LYS A 131 16.80 2.15 -12.14
C LYS A 131 17.58 2.07 -13.47
N ASN A 132 16.90 2.13 -14.61
CA ASN A 132 17.54 2.11 -15.92
C ASN A 132 18.01 3.48 -16.37
N GLN A 133 17.59 4.56 -15.71
CA GLN A 133 18.05 5.92 -16.00
C GLN A 133 19.34 6.29 -15.24
N GLY A 134 19.55 5.61 -14.13
CA GLY A 134 20.72 5.83 -13.30
C GLY A 134 21.87 4.95 -13.71
#